data_679befcf47ecdc9343ef9ca4b07010dd
#
_entry.id   679befcf47ecdc9343ef9ca4b07010dd
#
_cell.length_a   1.000
_cell.length_b   1.000
_cell.length_c   1.000
_cell.angle_alpha   90.00
_cell.angle_beta   90.00
_cell.angle_gamma   90.00
#
_symmetry.space_group_name_H-M   'P 1'
#
loop_
_entity.id
_entity.type
_entity.pdbx_description
1 polymer ?
#
loop_
_entity_poly.entity_id
_entity_poly.type
_entity_poly.pdbx_seq_one_letter_code
_entity_poly.pdbx_strand_id
1 'polypeptide(L)'
;MNKKTLVISIDALISDDIPFMETLPNLGPIVKGAAQVRDIECIYPTLTYPCHVSIMTGCYPDKHQIVHNEHLQVNVPKPQWNWWYRDIQVKTMLDYAQAADLSTATVTWPVMAGAPADYNIAEIWAPTIQDDPTEICTQANSPAVKEIFERNKHRLKWMLTPEFDNYAEHCGAQIIEMF
;
A
#
# COMPACT_ATOMS: atom_id res chain seq x y z
N MET A 1 9.93 -22.90 13.16
CA MET A 1 9.48 -21.50 13.20
C MET A 1 8.98 -21.14 11.82
N ASN A 2 7.72 -20.76 11.70
CA ASN A 2 7.22 -20.24 10.42
C ASN A 2 7.92 -18.90 10.15
N LYS A 3 8.56 -18.79 9.00
CA LYS A 3 9.20 -17.54 8.58
C LYS A 3 8.10 -16.55 8.21
N LYS A 4 8.22 -15.32 8.67
CA LYS A 4 7.35 -14.22 8.31
C LYS A 4 8.12 -13.22 7.44
N THR A 5 7.47 -12.64 6.47
CA THR A 5 8.04 -11.60 5.61
C THR A 5 7.24 -10.31 5.82
N LEU A 6 7.92 -9.22 6.10
CA LEU A 6 7.35 -7.88 6.16
C LEU A 6 7.98 -7.06 5.04
N VAL A 7 7.14 -6.49 4.17
CA VAL A 7 7.54 -5.56 3.12
C VAL A 7 7.04 -4.18 3.50
N ILE A 8 7.93 -3.21 3.58
CA ILE A 8 7.59 -1.80 3.85
C ILE A 8 8.00 -1.00 2.62
N SER A 9 7.03 -0.28 2.04
CA SER A 9 7.29 0.71 1.00
C SER A 9 7.15 2.11 1.62
N ILE A 10 8.15 2.93 1.45
CA ILE A 10 8.14 4.35 1.84
C ILE A 10 8.17 5.14 0.55
N ASP A 11 7.02 5.70 0.18
CA ASP A 11 6.90 6.48 -1.05
C ASP A 11 7.82 7.71 -1.02
N ALA A 12 8.39 8.07 -2.17
CA ALA A 12 9.34 9.17 -2.33
C ALA A 12 10.65 9.07 -1.51
N LEU A 13 10.97 7.94 -0.88
CA LEU A 13 12.26 7.73 -0.23
C LEU A 13 13.37 7.67 -1.28
N ILE A 14 14.43 8.43 -1.08
CA ILE A 14 15.59 8.48 -1.99
C ILE A 14 16.88 8.03 -1.28
N SER A 15 17.91 7.72 -2.07
CA SER A 15 19.20 7.25 -1.53
C SER A 15 19.86 8.26 -0.57
N ASP A 16 19.59 9.54 -0.74
CA ASP A 16 20.13 10.61 0.12
C ASP A 16 19.51 10.61 1.53
N ASP A 17 18.37 9.94 1.74
CA ASP A 17 17.74 9.79 3.05
C ASP A 17 18.38 8.68 3.90
N ILE A 18 19.12 7.76 3.29
CA ILE A 18 19.73 6.61 3.97
C ILE A 18 20.62 7.05 5.14
N PRO A 19 21.51 8.04 5.01
CA PRO A 19 22.33 8.50 6.14
C PRO A 19 21.51 8.99 7.33
N PHE A 20 20.37 9.64 7.07
CA PHE A 20 19.44 10.04 8.13
C PHE A 20 18.77 8.83 8.78
N MET A 21 18.27 7.87 7.98
CA MET A 21 17.66 6.65 8.48
C MET A 21 18.59 5.86 9.41
N GLU A 22 19.89 5.83 9.12
CA GLU A 22 20.91 5.19 9.93
C GLU A 22 21.06 5.82 11.33
N THR A 23 20.62 7.05 11.53
CA THR A 23 20.63 7.73 12.83
C THR A 23 19.43 7.39 13.71
N LEU A 24 18.36 6.82 13.14
CA LEU A 24 17.14 6.54 13.85
C LEU A 24 17.33 5.38 14.84
N PRO A 25 16.76 5.46 16.05
CA PRO A 25 17.04 4.50 17.13
C PRO A 25 16.60 3.08 16.80
N ASN A 26 15.49 2.89 16.12
CA ASN A 26 14.95 1.57 15.80
C ASN A 26 15.31 1.13 14.37
N LEU A 27 15.20 2.01 13.39
CA LEU A 27 15.46 1.71 12.00
C LEU A 27 16.96 1.66 11.68
N GLY A 28 17.77 2.50 12.33
CA GLY A 28 19.19 2.62 12.07
C GLY A 28 19.97 1.31 12.16
N PRO A 29 19.81 0.51 13.22
CA PRO A 29 20.46 -0.80 13.30
C PRO A 29 20.06 -1.76 12.18
N ILE A 30 18.80 -1.71 11.74
CA ILE A 30 18.29 -2.53 10.63
C ILE A 30 18.95 -2.09 9.32
N VAL A 31 18.91 -0.80 9.01
CA VAL A 31 19.47 -0.25 7.77
C VAL A 31 20.99 -0.52 7.68
N LYS A 32 21.73 -0.32 8.78
CA LYS A 32 23.18 -0.59 8.83
C LYS A 32 23.54 -2.07 8.66
N GLY A 33 22.68 -2.96 9.15
CA GLY A 33 22.90 -4.41 9.08
C GLY A 33 22.33 -5.10 7.85
N ALA A 34 21.56 -4.39 7.03
CA ALA A 34 20.89 -4.96 5.87
C ALA A 34 21.74 -4.92 4.60
N ALA A 35 21.45 -5.85 3.68
CA ALA A 35 21.88 -5.70 2.30
C ALA A 35 21.18 -4.49 1.67
N GLN A 36 21.92 -3.68 0.94
CA GLN A 36 21.40 -2.47 0.30
C GLN A 36 21.62 -2.54 -1.20
N VAL A 37 20.62 -2.15 -1.95
CA VAL A 37 20.71 -1.86 -3.38
C VAL A 37 20.45 -0.37 -3.55
N ARG A 38 21.37 0.32 -4.17
CA ARG A 38 21.28 1.76 -4.43
C ARG A 38 21.11 1.99 -5.93
N ASP A 39 20.66 3.18 -6.29
CA ASP A 39 20.52 3.60 -7.68
C ASP A 39 19.62 2.68 -8.51
N ILE A 40 18.45 2.34 -7.93
CA ILE A 40 17.43 1.55 -8.62
C ILE A 40 16.73 2.45 -9.62
N GLU A 41 16.68 2.01 -10.88
CA GLU A 41 15.92 2.67 -11.92
C GLU A 41 14.45 2.26 -11.80
N CYS A 42 13.55 3.25 -11.77
CA CYS A 42 12.11 3.04 -11.72
C CYS A 42 11.55 2.67 -13.09
N ILE A 43 10.41 2.01 -13.10
CA ILE A 43 9.66 1.77 -14.34
C ILE A 43 9.13 3.09 -14.93
N TYR A 44 8.74 3.06 -16.22
CA TYR A 44 8.00 4.15 -16.86
C TYR A 44 6.53 3.72 -17.10
N PRO A 45 5.54 4.57 -16.71
CA PRO A 45 5.64 5.87 -16.05
C PRO A 45 6.03 5.73 -14.56
N THR A 46 6.82 6.69 -14.06
CA THR A 46 7.30 6.75 -12.67
C THR A 46 6.23 7.34 -11.75
N LEU A 47 5.06 6.69 -11.69
CA LEU A 47 3.93 7.09 -10.86
C LEU A 47 3.73 6.06 -9.75
N THR A 48 3.20 6.49 -8.60
CA THR A 48 3.02 5.65 -7.42
C THR A 48 2.28 4.35 -7.73
N TYR A 49 1.12 4.41 -8.35
CA TYR A 49 0.28 3.22 -8.58
C TYR A 49 0.89 2.23 -9.58
N PRO A 50 1.35 2.64 -10.77
CA PRO A 50 2.05 1.75 -11.68
C PRO A 50 3.27 1.07 -11.04
N CYS A 51 4.08 1.83 -10.28
CA CYS A 51 5.27 1.30 -9.61
C CYS A 51 4.93 0.25 -8.56
N HIS A 52 3.98 0.55 -7.66
CA HIS A 52 3.58 -0.38 -6.60
C HIS A 52 2.92 -1.65 -7.14
N VAL A 53 2.14 -1.54 -8.23
CA VAL A 53 1.58 -2.73 -8.89
C VAL A 53 2.67 -3.54 -9.58
N SER A 54 3.67 -2.90 -10.20
CA SER A 54 4.82 -3.62 -10.76
C SER A 54 5.61 -4.37 -9.70
N ILE A 55 5.78 -3.81 -8.49
CA ILE A 55 6.40 -4.52 -7.35
C ILE A 55 5.57 -5.76 -6.97
N MET A 56 4.24 -5.62 -6.88
CA MET A 56 3.35 -6.71 -6.47
C MET A 56 3.19 -7.82 -7.52
N THR A 57 3.41 -7.52 -8.79
CA THR A 57 3.16 -8.45 -9.90
C THR A 57 4.43 -8.98 -10.57
N GLY A 58 5.55 -8.27 -10.43
CA GLY A 58 6.77 -8.52 -11.20
C GLY A 58 6.59 -8.22 -12.71
N CYS A 59 5.57 -7.47 -13.08
CA CYS A 59 5.23 -7.15 -14.47
C CYS A 59 5.30 -5.65 -14.73
N TYR A 60 5.46 -5.26 -16.00
CA TYR A 60 5.35 -3.87 -16.44
C TYR A 60 3.88 -3.48 -16.66
N PRO A 61 3.59 -2.16 -16.74
CA PRO A 61 2.23 -1.63 -16.93
C PRO A 61 1.48 -2.15 -18.17
N ASP A 62 2.18 -2.55 -19.21
CA ASP A 62 1.59 -3.17 -20.40
C ASP A 62 0.90 -4.51 -20.11
N LYS A 63 1.31 -5.20 -19.03
CA LYS A 63 0.73 -6.46 -18.57
C LYS A 63 -0.32 -6.27 -17.50
N HIS A 64 0.02 -5.53 -16.44
CA HIS A 64 -0.91 -5.37 -15.31
C HIS A 64 -1.97 -4.27 -15.54
N GLN A 65 -1.85 -3.45 -16.58
CA GLN A 65 -2.80 -2.44 -17.07
C GLN A 65 -3.05 -1.24 -16.12
N ILE A 66 -2.32 -1.11 -15.03
CA ILE A 66 -2.34 0.09 -14.21
C ILE A 66 -1.25 1.03 -14.73
N VAL A 67 -1.64 1.98 -15.57
CA VAL A 67 -0.73 2.87 -16.31
C VAL A 67 -0.67 4.29 -15.73
N HIS A 68 -1.56 4.62 -14.79
CA HIS A 68 -1.66 5.93 -14.15
C HIS A 68 -2.27 5.78 -12.76
N ASN A 69 -2.10 6.80 -11.89
CA ASN A 69 -2.78 6.82 -10.59
C ASN A 69 -4.30 6.96 -10.75
N GLU A 70 -4.74 7.68 -11.75
CA GLU A 70 -6.14 8.00 -12.02
C GLU A 70 -6.66 7.30 -13.28
N HIS A 71 -7.96 7.02 -13.29
CA HIS A 71 -8.63 6.57 -14.51
C HIS A 71 -8.67 7.71 -15.55
N LEU A 72 -8.47 7.37 -16.82
CA LEU A 72 -8.70 8.32 -17.90
C LEU A 72 -10.22 8.58 -18.03
N GLN A 73 -10.66 9.71 -17.54
CA GLN A 73 -12.05 10.17 -17.63
C GLN A 73 -12.10 11.54 -18.33
N VAL A 74 -12.48 11.54 -19.60
CA VAL A 74 -12.53 12.76 -20.42
C VAL A 74 -13.55 13.73 -19.84
N ASN A 75 -13.15 14.99 -19.68
CA ASN A 75 -13.98 16.08 -19.12
C ASN A 75 -14.40 15.89 -17.63
N VAL A 76 -13.75 15.04 -16.89
CA VAL A 76 -13.91 14.92 -15.44
C VAL A 76 -12.75 15.66 -14.75
N PRO A 77 -13.01 16.77 -14.05
CA PRO A 77 -11.93 17.57 -13.44
C PRO A 77 -11.14 16.87 -12.35
N LYS A 78 -11.75 15.88 -11.71
CA LYS A 78 -11.15 15.06 -10.64
C LYS A 78 -11.53 13.60 -10.94
N PRO A 79 -10.75 12.90 -11.78
CA PRO A 79 -11.04 11.51 -12.10
C PRO A 79 -10.83 10.62 -10.87
N GLN A 80 -11.52 9.51 -10.86
CA GLN A 80 -11.35 8.48 -9.84
C GLN A 80 -9.96 7.84 -9.97
N TRP A 81 -9.33 7.55 -8.85
CA TRP A 81 -8.05 6.84 -8.83
C TRP A 81 -8.23 5.33 -9.06
N ASN A 82 -7.18 4.68 -9.53
CA ASN A 82 -7.13 3.24 -9.79
C ASN A 82 -6.92 2.44 -8.48
N TRP A 83 -7.75 2.59 -7.46
CA TRP A 83 -7.54 1.94 -6.17
C TRP A 83 -7.98 0.49 -6.09
N TRP A 84 -8.79 -0.01 -7.06
CA TRP A 84 -9.37 -1.34 -6.97
C TRP A 84 -8.45 -2.45 -7.47
N TYR A 85 -8.25 -3.48 -6.63
CA TYR A 85 -7.47 -4.68 -6.96
C TYR A 85 -7.97 -5.39 -8.23
N ARG A 86 -9.27 -5.42 -8.46
CA ARG A 86 -9.90 -6.04 -9.64
C ARG A 86 -9.46 -5.44 -10.98
N ASP A 87 -8.85 -4.27 -10.97
CA ASP A 87 -8.39 -3.59 -12.19
C ASP A 87 -7.00 -4.10 -12.63
N ILE A 88 -6.30 -4.83 -11.76
CA ILE A 88 -5.02 -5.49 -12.07
C ILE A 88 -5.30 -6.73 -12.92
N GLN A 89 -4.70 -6.81 -14.11
CA GLN A 89 -4.99 -7.85 -15.10
C GLN A 89 -4.09 -9.09 -15.02
N VAL A 90 -3.20 -9.15 -14.02
CA VAL A 90 -2.28 -10.28 -13.80
C VAL A 90 -2.28 -10.67 -12.32
N LYS A 91 -1.78 -11.86 -12.01
CA LYS A 91 -1.65 -12.32 -10.63
C LYS A 91 -0.61 -11.50 -9.87
N THR A 92 -0.90 -11.23 -8.62
CA THR A 92 -0.01 -10.57 -7.67
C THR A 92 0.66 -11.57 -6.72
N MET A 93 1.60 -11.09 -5.90
CA MET A 93 2.16 -11.89 -4.82
C MET A 93 1.10 -12.42 -3.85
N LEU A 94 -0.02 -11.70 -3.66
CA LEU A 94 -1.13 -12.15 -2.80
C LEU A 94 -1.80 -13.40 -3.37
N ASP A 95 -2.06 -13.45 -4.67
CA ASP A 95 -2.67 -14.61 -5.32
C ASP A 95 -1.79 -15.86 -5.19
N TYR A 96 -0.47 -15.68 -5.33
CA TYR A 96 0.47 -16.79 -5.18
C TYR A 96 0.62 -17.24 -3.72
N ALA A 97 0.62 -16.30 -2.77
CA ALA A 97 0.66 -16.60 -1.35
C ALA A 97 -0.61 -17.36 -0.92
N GLN A 98 -1.77 -16.90 -1.35
CA GLN A 98 -3.04 -17.58 -1.09
C GLN A 98 -3.07 -19.00 -1.71
N ALA A 99 -2.57 -19.16 -2.94
CA ALA A 99 -2.48 -20.47 -3.57
C ALA A 99 -1.50 -21.44 -2.85
N ALA A 100 -0.62 -20.90 -2.00
CA ALA A 100 0.30 -21.64 -1.15
C ALA A 100 -0.18 -21.77 0.31
N ASP A 101 -1.45 -21.48 0.58
CA ASP A 101 -2.07 -21.49 1.92
C ASP A 101 -1.31 -20.60 2.96
N LEU A 102 -0.74 -19.50 2.49
CA LEU A 102 -0.08 -18.52 3.37
C LEU A 102 -1.05 -17.41 3.75
N SER A 103 -1.06 -17.04 5.04
CA SER A 103 -1.78 -15.86 5.50
C SER A 103 -1.12 -14.58 4.99
N THR A 104 -1.95 -13.65 4.54
CA THR A 104 -1.51 -12.41 3.91
C THR A 104 -2.14 -11.19 4.53
N ALA A 105 -1.39 -10.09 4.54
CA ALA A 105 -1.88 -8.79 4.97
C ALA A 105 -1.39 -7.69 4.03
N THR A 106 -2.22 -6.67 3.83
CA THR A 106 -1.84 -5.41 3.20
C THR A 106 -2.37 -4.23 4.00
N VAL A 107 -1.58 -3.18 4.10
CA VAL A 107 -1.99 -1.95 4.78
C VAL A 107 -1.63 -0.77 3.89
N THR A 108 -2.64 -0.06 3.44
CA THR A 108 -2.52 1.13 2.57
C THR A 108 -1.59 0.94 1.36
N TRP A 109 -1.48 -0.29 0.85
CA TRP A 109 -0.73 -0.52 -0.37
C TRP A 109 -1.58 -0.08 -1.58
N PRO A 110 -1.03 0.70 -2.51
CA PRO A 110 -1.76 1.17 -3.69
C PRO A 110 -2.41 0.06 -4.50
N VAL A 111 -3.62 0.31 -4.99
CA VAL A 111 -4.41 -0.61 -5.83
C VAL A 111 -4.82 -1.91 -5.13
N MET A 112 -4.89 -1.91 -3.79
CA MET A 112 -5.28 -3.10 -3.01
C MET A 112 -6.69 -3.00 -2.42
N ALA A 113 -7.54 -2.06 -2.85
CA ALA A 113 -8.93 -2.01 -2.42
C ALA A 113 -9.68 -3.28 -2.88
N GLY A 114 -10.24 -4.04 -1.93
CA GLY A 114 -10.90 -5.31 -2.21
C GLY A 114 -9.94 -6.44 -2.62
N ALA A 115 -8.65 -6.33 -2.29
CA ALA A 115 -7.68 -7.40 -2.55
C ALA A 115 -8.00 -8.68 -1.77
N PRO A 116 -7.63 -9.86 -2.29
CA PRO A 116 -7.90 -11.15 -1.66
C PRO A 116 -6.92 -11.46 -0.52
N ALA A 117 -6.56 -10.46 0.29
CA ALA A 117 -5.74 -10.65 1.48
C ALA A 117 -6.62 -10.94 2.69
N ASP A 118 -6.14 -11.80 3.61
CA ASP A 118 -6.86 -12.11 4.85
C ASP A 118 -7.09 -10.85 5.68
N TYR A 119 -6.07 -9.98 5.73
CA TYR A 119 -6.10 -8.71 6.45
C TYR A 119 -5.77 -7.57 5.49
N ASN A 120 -6.76 -6.88 4.97
CA ASN A 120 -6.59 -5.77 4.03
C ASN A 120 -7.16 -4.47 4.59
N ILE A 121 -6.30 -3.50 4.83
CA ILE A 121 -6.65 -2.10 5.03
C ILE A 121 -6.36 -1.37 3.72
N ALA A 122 -7.41 -1.02 3.00
CA ALA A 122 -7.29 -0.42 1.68
C ALA A 122 -6.81 1.04 1.72
N GLU A 123 -6.04 1.42 0.71
CA GLU A 123 -5.76 2.81 0.39
C GLU A 123 -6.89 3.33 -0.52
N ILE A 124 -7.60 4.36 -0.05
CA ILE A 124 -8.64 5.05 -0.83
C ILE A 124 -8.41 6.56 -0.69
N TRP A 125 -8.23 7.24 -1.79
CA TRP A 125 -8.12 8.69 -1.80
C TRP A 125 -9.49 9.34 -2.06
N ALA A 126 -9.98 10.13 -1.11
CA ALA A 126 -11.18 10.90 -1.32
C ALA A 126 -10.95 12.01 -2.36
N PRO A 127 -11.96 12.38 -3.17
CA PRO A 127 -11.83 13.45 -4.16
C PRO A 127 -11.48 14.80 -3.56
N THR A 128 -11.92 15.05 -2.33
CA THR A 128 -11.59 16.25 -1.55
C THR A 128 -11.38 15.93 -0.09
N ILE A 129 -10.71 16.81 0.64
CA ILE A 129 -10.45 16.67 2.08
C ILE A 129 -11.74 16.65 2.92
N GLN A 130 -12.85 17.18 2.38
CA GLN A 130 -14.15 17.22 3.05
C GLN A 130 -14.95 15.92 2.87
N ASP A 131 -14.59 15.09 1.90
CA ASP A 131 -15.30 13.85 1.65
C ASP A 131 -14.96 12.82 2.73
N ASP A 132 -15.97 12.10 3.22
CA ASP A 132 -15.78 11.01 4.18
C ASP A 132 -15.67 9.67 3.44
N PRO A 133 -14.51 9.03 3.39
CA PRO A 133 -14.33 7.76 2.70
C PRO A 133 -14.66 6.55 3.56
N THR A 134 -15.21 6.72 4.76
CA THR A 134 -15.46 5.62 5.70
C THR A 134 -16.30 4.51 5.08
N GLU A 135 -17.32 4.86 4.32
CA GLU A 135 -18.21 3.87 3.67
C GLU A 135 -17.45 3.04 2.64
N ILE A 136 -16.71 3.67 1.74
CA ILE A 136 -15.96 2.97 0.69
C ILE A 136 -14.79 2.17 1.28
N CYS A 137 -14.13 2.66 2.32
CA CYS A 137 -13.12 1.89 3.05
C CYS A 137 -13.72 0.64 3.70
N THR A 138 -14.92 0.75 4.28
CA THR A 138 -15.60 -0.40 4.87
C THR A 138 -15.92 -1.48 3.82
N GLN A 139 -16.22 -1.07 2.59
CA GLN A 139 -16.44 -2.00 1.48
C GLN A 139 -15.13 -2.58 0.90
N ALA A 140 -14.07 -1.80 0.93
CA ALA A 140 -12.78 -2.14 0.33
C ALA A 140 -11.86 -2.96 1.24
N ASN A 141 -12.04 -2.84 2.55
CA ASN A 141 -11.28 -3.58 3.57
C ASN A 141 -11.76 -5.04 3.67
N SER A 142 -10.87 -5.94 4.08
CA SER A 142 -11.31 -7.29 4.42
C SER A 142 -12.15 -7.29 5.72
N PRO A 143 -13.11 -8.23 5.87
CA PRO A 143 -13.93 -8.31 7.08
C PRO A 143 -13.12 -8.51 8.36
N ALA A 144 -11.99 -9.18 8.29
CA ALA A 144 -11.13 -9.49 9.44
C ALA A 144 -10.52 -8.25 10.10
N VAL A 145 -10.36 -7.14 9.37
CA VAL A 145 -9.79 -5.90 9.90
C VAL A 145 -10.83 -4.89 10.37
N LYS A 146 -12.11 -5.26 10.39
CA LYS A 146 -13.20 -4.34 10.76
C LYS A 146 -12.98 -3.63 12.09
N GLU A 147 -12.60 -4.36 13.14
CA GLU A 147 -12.38 -3.77 14.45
C GLU A 147 -11.14 -2.86 14.47
N ILE A 148 -10.08 -3.21 13.74
CA ILE A 148 -8.89 -2.38 13.58
C ILE A 148 -9.27 -1.08 12.90
N PHE A 149 -10.01 -1.15 11.79
CA PHE A 149 -10.48 0.02 11.07
C PHE A 149 -11.34 0.92 11.97
N GLU A 150 -12.35 0.38 12.66
CA GLU A 150 -13.23 1.15 13.54
C GLU A 150 -12.47 1.88 14.66
N ARG A 151 -11.46 1.24 15.25
CA ARG A 151 -10.61 1.88 16.27
C ARG A 151 -9.78 3.03 15.74
N ASN A 152 -9.32 2.93 14.49
CA ASN A 152 -8.33 3.86 13.92
C ASN A 152 -8.91 4.86 12.92
N LYS A 153 -10.14 4.69 12.43
CA LYS A 153 -10.73 5.58 11.42
C LYS A 153 -10.77 7.07 11.82
N HIS A 154 -10.77 7.37 13.11
CA HIS A 154 -10.69 8.75 13.59
C HIS A 154 -9.36 9.43 13.26
N ARG A 155 -8.30 8.64 12.96
CA ARG A 155 -6.98 9.10 12.51
C ARG A 155 -6.93 9.31 10.99
N LEU A 156 -7.90 8.73 10.29
CA LEU A 156 -7.97 8.76 8.84
C LEU A 156 -8.29 10.18 8.37
N LYS A 157 -7.27 10.92 8.02
CA LYS A 157 -7.38 12.26 7.48
C LYS A 157 -6.79 12.27 6.08
N TRP A 158 -7.67 12.15 5.13
CA TRP A 158 -7.32 12.03 3.74
C TRP A 158 -6.56 13.24 3.23
N MET A 159 -5.60 12.97 2.34
CA MET A 159 -4.73 13.97 1.73
C MET A 159 -3.90 14.79 2.74
N LEU A 160 -3.84 14.36 4.00
CA LEU A 160 -3.01 14.99 5.02
C LEU A 160 -1.93 14.00 5.47
N THR A 161 -0.68 14.40 5.29
CA THR A 161 0.48 13.75 5.89
C THR A 161 0.99 14.64 7.03
N PRO A 162 1.44 14.10 8.14
CA PRO A 162 1.67 12.66 8.44
C PRO A 162 0.45 11.90 8.99
N GLU A 163 -0.76 12.47 9.00
CA GLU A 163 -1.93 11.86 9.62
C GLU A 163 -2.32 10.53 8.95
N PHE A 164 -2.23 10.46 7.62
CA PHE A 164 -2.49 9.22 6.90
C PHE A 164 -1.42 8.15 7.20
N ASP A 165 -0.17 8.55 7.30
CA ASP A 165 0.93 7.64 7.67
C ASP A 165 0.74 7.10 9.09
N ASN A 166 0.35 7.95 10.04
CA ASN A 166 0.02 7.53 11.40
C ASN A 166 -1.16 6.54 11.44
N TYR A 167 -2.16 6.73 10.57
CA TYR A 167 -3.24 5.75 10.44
C TYR A 167 -2.71 4.40 9.94
N ALA A 168 -1.92 4.40 8.89
CA ALA A 168 -1.33 3.19 8.31
C ALA A 168 -0.45 2.45 9.34
N GLU A 169 0.40 3.18 10.06
CA GLU A 169 1.25 2.64 11.12
C GLU A 169 0.43 1.95 12.22
N HIS A 170 -0.60 2.62 12.75
CA HIS A 170 -1.42 2.06 13.82
C HIS A 170 -2.21 0.83 13.38
N CYS A 171 -2.71 0.82 12.15
CA CYS A 171 -3.37 -0.36 11.60
C CYS A 171 -2.37 -1.49 11.37
N GLY A 172 -1.21 -1.18 10.80
CA GLY A 172 -0.15 -2.14 10.53
C GLY A 172 0.39 -2.80 11.79
N ALA A 173 0.66 -2.02 12.83
CA ALA A 173 1.13 -2.54 14.11
C ALA A 173 0.14 -3.56 14.71
N GLN A 174 -1.16 -3.24 14.72
CA GLN A 174 -2.19 -4.15 15.23
C GLN A 174 -2.32 -5.43 14.39
N ILE A 175 -2.16 -5.32 13.06
CA ILE A 175 -2.18 -6.52 12.19
C ILE A 175 -0.95 -7.39 12.44
N ILE A 176 0.24 -6.81 12.60
CA ILE A 176 1.48 -7.57 12.89
C ILE A 176 1.34 -8.39 14.19
N GLU A 177 0.64 -7.87 15.20
CA GLU A 177 0.37 -8.59 16.46
C GLU A 177 -0.54 -9.82 16.28
N MET A 178 -1.28 -9.91 15.16
CA MET A 178 -2.15 -11.05 14.86
C MET A 178 -1.42 -12.22 14.20
N PHE A 179 -0.21 -12.00 13.66
CA PHE A 179 0.65 -13.02 13.05
C PHE A 179 1.66 -13.59 14.04
#